data_68f667272bc86b3575599cdd9e6add71
#
_entry.id   68f667272bc86b3575599cdd9e6add71
#
_cell.length_a   1.000
_cell.length_b   1.000
_cell.length_c   1.000
_cell.angle_alpha   90.00
_cell.angle_beta   90.00
_cell.angle_gamma   90.00
#
_symmetry.space_group_name_H-M   'P 1'
#
loop_
_entity.id
_entity.type
_entity.pdbx_description
1 polymer ?
#
loop_
_entity_poly.entity_id
_entity_poly.type
_entity_poly.pdbx_seq_one_letter_code
_entity_poly.pdbx_strand_id
1 'polypeptide(L)'
;MVSYYTVNEFSNLTGKDPGNIRRMLINGTLSGEKVGRQWLIPKDTAIPTDKRVKSGKYRNWRQKVMLNQHNPKLMHSLKEMCVKLSETYGATLDSIVLYGSYARGEETPESDVDIAVLLKAGNTEEMHDKMVDIVVDYELDLAVTLSVVPIDYDQYMEWNNTLPFYKNVAKEGIILWQAA
;
A
#
# COMPACT_ATOMS: atom_id res chain seq x y z
N MET A 1 0.37 36.17 -29.41
CA MET A 1 0.25 36.70 -28.03
C MET A 1 0.24 35.51 -27.09
N VAL A 2 1.22 35.39 -26.22
CA VAL A 2 1.27 34.28 -25.27
C VAL A 2 0.20 34.53 -24.21
N SER A 3 -0.70 33.57 -24.03
CA SER A 3 -1.78 33.63 -23.04
C SER A 3 -1.34 32.87 -21.79
N TYR A 4 -1.63 33.40 -20.60
CA TYR A 4 -1.17 32.82 -19.34
C TYR A 4 -2.34 32.43 -18.44
N TYR A 5 -2.11 31.45 -17.56
CA TYR A 5 -2.94 31.16 -16.42
C TYR A 5 -2.32 31.74 -15.15
N THR A 6 -3.15 32.20 -14.25
CA THR A 6 -2.76 32.39 -12.83
C THR A 6 -2.67 31.04 -12.14
N VAL A 7 -2.05 30.98 -10.95
CA VAL A 7 -1.98 29.77 -10.15
C VAL A 7 -3.37 29.21 -9.83
N ASN A 8 -4.35 30.07 -9.56
CA ASN A 8 -5.71 29.65 -9.23
C ASN A 8 -6.45 29.07 -10.45
N GLU A 9 -6.31 29.70 -11.61
CA GLU A 9 -6.88 29.18 -12.85
C GLU A 9 -6.26 27.83 -13.24
N PHE A 10 -4.95 27.68 -13.10
CA PHE A 10 -4.25 26.42 -13.37
C PHE A 10 -4.60 25.35 -12.33
N SER A 11 -4.86 25.73 -11.07
CA SER A 11 -5.39 24.85 -10.03
C SER A 11 -6.76 24.29 -10.41
N ASN A 12 -7.68 25.17 -10.83
CA ASN A 12 -9.02 24.76 -11.27
C ASN A 12 -8.98 23.85 -12.50
N LEU A 13 -8.09 24.12 -13.44
CA LEU A 13 -7.91 23.30 -14.65
C LEU A 13 -7.36 21.90 -14.34
N THR A 14 -6.40 21.79 -13.40
CA THR A 14 -5.65 20.56 -13.15
C THR A 14 -6.11 19.78 -11.91
N GLY A 15 -6.97 20.37 -11.08
CA GLY A 15 -7.37 19.80 -9.78
C GLY A 15 -6.25 19.74 -8.74
N LYS A 16 -5.11 20.40 -8.99
CA LYS A 16 -3.96 20.44 -8.06
C LYS A 16 -4.09 21.59 -7.07
N ASP A 17 -3.67 21.33 -5.83
CA ASP A 17 -3.61 22.36 -4.79
C ASP A 17 -2.71 23.55 -5.20
N PRO A 18 -3.16 24.83 -4.99
CA PRO A 18 -2.40 26.02 -5.37
C PRO A 18 -1.02 26.13 -4.72
N GLY A 19 -0.85 25.63 -3.48
CA GLY A 19 0.44 25.59 -2.79
C GLY A 19 1.41 24.61 -3.46
N ASN A 20 0.90 23.47 -3.94
CA ASN A 20 1.68 22.51 -4.69
C ASN A 20 2.13 23.09 -6.04
N ILE A 21 1.26 23.79 -6.76
CA ILE A 21 1.60 24.48 -8.03
C ILE A 21 2.70 25.50 -7.80
N ARG A 22 2.59 26.35 -6.75
CA ARG A 22 3.64 27.32 -6.42
C ARG A 22 4.99 26.65 -6.14
N ARG A 23 4.99 25.53 -5.41
CA ARG A 23 6.21 24.76 -5.14
C ARG A 23 6.82 24.19 -6.42
N MET A 24 6.01 23.72 -7.37
CA MET A 24 6.46 23.22 -8.67
C MET A 24 7.08 24.33 -9.53
N LEU A 25 6.52 25.54 -9.48
CA LEU A 25 7.07 26.74 -10.13
C LEU A 25 8.41 27.16 -9.51
N ILE A 26 8.50 27.17 -8.18
CA ILE A 26 9.74 27.54 -7.47
C ILE A 26 10.86 26.52 -7.76
N ASN A 27 10.54 25.23 -7.83
CA ASN A 27 11.51 24.16 -8.07
C ASN A 27 11.80 23.93 -9.57
N GLY A 28 11.20 24.73 -10.48
CA GLY A 28 11.39 24.56 -11.92
C GLY A 28 10.74 23.32 -12.55
N THR A 29 9.93 22.57 -11.78
CA THR A 29 9.21 21.38 -12.30
C THR A 29 8.02 21.76 -13.18
N LEU A 30 7.51 22.98 -13.04
CA LEU A 30 6.48 23.59 -13.86
C LEU A 30 7.04 24.91 -14.41
N SER A 31 6.92 25.12 -15.71
CA SER A 31 7.36 26.36 -16.34
C SER A 31 6.41 27.50 -16.02
N GLY A 32 6.94 28.63 -15.65
CA GLY A 32 6.17 29.83 -15.38
C GLY A 32 7.07 31.02 -15.01
N GLU A 33 6.53 32.20 -15.13
CA GLU A 33 7.23 33.46 -14.85
C GLU A 33 6.62 34.16 -13.63
N LYS A 34 7.48 34.74 -12.81
CA LYS A 34 7.03 35.54 -11.66
C LYS A 34 6.99 37.01 -12.03
N VAL A 35 5.79 37.56 -12.10
CA VAL A 35 5.56 39.01 -12.38
C VAL A 35 5.04 39.68 -11.10
N GLY A 36 5.89 40.46 -10.46
CA GLY A 36 5.58 41.02 -9.15
C GLY A 36 5.32 39.95 -8.07
N ARG A 37 4.11 39.89 -7.53
CA ARG A 37 3.69 38.92 -6.52
C ARG A 37 2.96 37.70 -7.09
N GLN A 38 2.71 37.67 -8.41
CA GLN A 38 1.95 36.63 -9.07
C GLN A 38 2.86 35.73 -9.93
N TRP A 39 2.51 34.46 -9.99
CA TRP A 39 3.06 33.52 -10.97
C TRP A 39 2.12 33.44 -12.18
N LEU A 40 2.70 33.52 -13.36
CA LEU A 40 2.03 33.36 -14.65
C LEU A 40 2.54 32.08 -15.32
N ILE A 41 1.61 31.19 -15.69
CA ILE A 41 1.88 29.89 -16.30
C ILE A 41 1.44 29.95 -17.76
N PRO A 42 2.33 29.75 -18.74
CA PRO A 42 1.93 29.73 -20.15
C PRO A 42 0.85 28.68 -20.41
N LYS A 43 -0.13 29.00 -21.25
CA LYS A 43 -1.27 28.12 -21.53
C LYS A 43 -0.91 26.84 -22.29
N ASP A 44 0.22 26.84 -22.97
CA ASP A 44 0.81 25.71 -23.66
C ASP A 44 1.65 24.80 -22.75
N THR A 45 1.76 25.15 -21.45
CA THR A 45 2.51 24.36 -20.49
C THR A 45 1.85 22.98 -20.29
N ALA A 46 2.65 21.92 -20.48
CA ALA A 46 2.19 20.56 -20.24
C ALA A 46 1.73 20.36 -18.79
N ILE A 47 0.56 19.80 -18.61
CA ILE A 47 0.04 19.47 -17.26
C ILE A 47 0.92 18.39 -16.65
N PRO A 48 1.57 18.66 -15.50
CA PRO A 48 2.45 17.68 -14.88
C PRO A 48 1.68 16.44 -14.47
N THR A 49 2.07 15.29 -15.00
CA THR A 49 1.49 14.00 -14.63
C THR A 49 1.81 13.66 -13.19
N ASP A 50 0.85 13.09 -12.47
CA ASP A 50 1.07 12.60 -11.12
C ASP A 50 1.89 11.29 -11.19
N LYS A 51 3.18 11.39 -10.87
CA LYS A 51 4.10 10.25 -10.83
C LYS A 51 3.99 9.43 -9.53
N ARG A 52 3.07 9.78 -8.62
CA ARG A 52 2.88 9.00 -7.40
C ARG A 52 2.37 7.63 -7.73
N VAL A 53 3.01 6.61 -7.16
CA VAL A 53 2.59 5.21 -7.31
C VAL A 53 1.27 5.04 -6.55
N LYS A 54 0.17 4.84 -7.29
CA LYS A 54 -1.18 4.66 -6.72
C LYS A 54 -1.47 3.21 -6.30
N SER A 55 -0.55 2.28 -6.58
CA SER A 55 -0.72 0.84 -6.30
C SER A 55 -0.77 0.47 -4.81
N GLY A 56 -0.57 1.42 -3.92
CA GLY A 56 -0.43 1.15 -2.49
C GLY A 56 0.92 0.57 -2.06
N LYS A 57 1.83 0.28 -2.99
CA LYS A 57 3.16 -0.32 -2.74
C LYS A 57 3.95 0.37 -1.62
N TYR A 58 3.80 1.68 -1.44
CA TYR A 58 4.47 2.47 -0.41
C TYR A 58 3.53 2.86 0.75
N ARG A 59 2.32 2.27 0.81
CA ARG A 59 1.44 2.49 1.95
C ARG A 59 2.10 1.90 3.19
N ASN A 60 2.05 2.66 4.27
CA ASN A 60 2.62 2.25 5.57
C ASN A 60 4.10 1.81 5.53
N TRP A 61 4.88 2.31 4.53
CA TRP A 61 6.29 1.93 4.39
C TRP A 61 7.12 2.26 5.65
N ARG A 62 6.77 3.32 6.38
CA ARG A 62 7.47 3.69 7.63
C ARG A 62 7.26 2.64 8.71
N GLN A 63 6.03 2.17 8.89
CA GLN A 63 5.69 1.09 9.81
C GLN A 63 6.43 -0.20 9.41
N LYS A 64 6.47 -0.52 8.12
CA LYS A 64 7.23 -1.66 7.60
C LYS A 64 8.72 -1.57 7.91
N VAL A 65 9.33 -0.39 7.77
CA VAL A 65 10.74 -0.16 8.12
C VAL A 65 10.94 -0.31 9.63
N MET A 66 10.09 0.29 10.45
CA MET A 66 10.17 0.18 11.91
C MET A 66 10.01 -1.26 12.38
N LEU A 67 9.02 -1.99 11.87
CA LEU A 67 8.80 -3.40 12.18
C LEU A 67 10.01 -4.25 11.79
N ASN A 68 10.61 -4.03 10.62
CA ASN A 68 11.82 -4.73 10.20
C ASN A 68 13.04 -4.43 11.09
N GLN A 69 13.09 -3.24 11.70
CA GLN A 69 14.15 -2.88 12.64
C GLN A 69 13.95 -3.51 14.03
N HIS A 70 12.69 -3.51 14.52
CA HIS A 70 12.38 -4.05 15.85
C HIS A 70 12.27 -5.58 15.85
N ASN A 71 11.73 -6.18 14.76
CA ASN A 71 11.48 -7.60 14.64
C ASN A 71 12.09 -8.19 13.35
N PRO A 72 13.43 -8.15 13.16
CA PRO A 72 14.07 -8.57 11.90
C PRO A 72 13.91 -10.05 11.61
N LYS A 73 13.92 -10.93 12.63
CA LYS A 73 13.68 -12.38 12.46
C LYS A 73 12.27 -12.62 11.93
N LEU A 74 11.24 -12.03 12.56
CA LEU A 74 9.85 -12.12 12.12
C LEU A 74 9.70 -11.66 10.67
N MET A 75 10.23 -10.48 10.33
CA MET A 75 10.12 -9.94 8.98
C MET A 75 10.84 -10.78 7.92
N HIS A 76 11.93 -11.45 8.29
CA HIS A 76 12.62 -12.39 7.40
C HIS A 76 11.75 -13.62 7.14
N SER A 77 11.28 -14.29 8.18
CA SER A 77 10.42 -15.46 8.07
C SER A 77 9.09 -15.17 7.35
N LEU A 78 8.48 -14.01 7.62
CA LEU A 78 7.27 -13.60 6.88
C LEU A 78 7.52 -13.42 5.38
N LYS A 79 8.69 -12.92 4.97
CA LYS A 79 9.05 -12.81 3.54
C LYS A 79 9.22 -14.18 2.90
N GLU A 80 9.89 -15.11 3.57
CA GLU A 80 10.04 -16.49 3.08
C GLU A 80 8.69 -17.20 2.99
N MET A 81 7.84 -17.05 4.02
CA MET A 81 6.47 -17.56 3.99
C MET A 81 5.67 -16.99 2.81
N CYS A 82 5.79 -15.69 2.52
CA CYS A 82 5.14 -15.08 1.38
C CYS A 82 5.57 -15.70 0.04
N VAL A 83 6.85 -16.09 -0.10
CA VAL A 83 7.33 -16.79 -1.30
C VAL A 83 6.63 -18.13 -1.44
N LYS A 84 6.61 -18.97 -0.38
CA LYS A 84 5.93 -20.28 -0.39
C LYS A 84 4.42 -20.14 -0.69
N LEU A 85 3.76 -19.18 -0.08
CA LEU A 85 2.35 -18.89 -0.37
C LEU A 85 2.14 -18.43 -1.82
N SER A 86 3.04 -17.64 -2.38
CA SER A 86 2.94 -17.21 -3.78
C SER A 86 3.14 -18.36 -4.76
N GLU A 87 3.94 -19.35 -4.42
CA GLU A 87 4.08 -20.59 -5.21
C GLU A 87 2.82 -21.47 -5.10
N THR A 88 2.22 -21.56 -3.91
CA THR A 88 0.99 -22.34 -3.66
C THR A 88 -0.22 -21.77 -4.41
N TYR A 89 -0.42 -20.47 -4.35
CA TYR A 89 -1.59 -19.80 -4.93
C TYR A 89 -1.36 -19.34 -6.39
N GLY A 90 -0.12 -19.16 -6.82
CA GLY A 90 0.23 -18.77 -8.18
C GLY A 90 -0.51 -17.52 -8.66
N ALA A 91 -1.12 -17.61 -9.83
CA ALA A 91 -1.84 -16.49 -10.46
C ALA A 91 -3.11 -16.04 -9.70
N THR A 92 -3.64 -16.85 -8.79
CA THR A 92 -4.81 -16.49 -7.99
C THR A 92 -4.49 -15.54 -6.85
N LEU A 93 -3.23 -15.44 -6.44
CA LEU A 93 -2.80 -14.54 -5.38
C LEU A 93 -2.75 -13.09 -5.90
N ASP A 94 -3.45 -12.19 -5.22
CA ASP A 94 -3.33 -10.75 -5.45
C ASP A 94 -2.29 -10.11 -4.54
N SER A 95 -2.44 -10.28 -3.24
CA SER A 95 -1.53 -9.70 -2.27
C SER A 95 -1.57 -10.41 -0.92
N ILE A 96 -0.51 -10.25 -0.14
CA ILE A 96 -0.40 -10.70 1.26
C ILE A 96 -0.16 -9.46 2.11
N VAL A 97 -1.02 -9.23 3.10
CA VAL A 97 -1.07 -8.01 3.90
C VAL A 97 -0.99 -8.36 5.38
N LEU A 98 0.02 -7.83 6.07
CA LEU A 98 0.08 -7.83 7.54
C LEU A 98 -0.84 -6.72 8.05
N TYR A 99 -1.72 -7.03 9.01
CA TYR A 99 -2.60 -6.05 9.65
C TYR A 99 -2.57 -6.21 11.18
N GLY A 100 -3.49 -5.62 11.92
CA GLY A 100 -3.56 -5.76 13.36
C GLY A 100 -2.47 -5.02 14.14
N SER A 101 -2.16 -5.49 15.34
CA SER A 101 -1.24 -4.84 16.28
C SER A 101 0.18 -4.68 15.72
N TYR A 102 0.72 -5.70 15.09
CA TYR A 102 2.04 -5.64 14.45
C TYR A 102 2.14 -4.61 13.32
N ALA A 103 1.08 -4.43 12.55
CA ALA A 103 1.07 -3.42 11.49
C ALA A 103 1.01 -1.99 12.04
N ARG A 104 0.42 -1.81 13.24
CA ARG A 104 0.34 -0.51 13.91
C ARG A 104 1.53 -0.20 14.81
N GLY A 105 2.37 -1.20 15.13
CA GLY A 105 3.47 -1.07 16.12
C GLY A 105 2.95 -1.03 17.56
N GLU A 106 1.86 -1.73 17.84
CA GLU A 106 1.19 -1.81 19.15
C GLU A 106 1.22 -3.25 19.69
N GLU A 107 2.07 -4.10 19.11
CA GLU A 107 2.19 -5.50 19.50
C GLU A 107 2.69 -5.68 20.95
N THR A 108 2.18 -6.70 21.61
CA THR A 108 2.64 -7.21 22.92
C THR A 108 3.19 -8.63 22.74
N PRO A 109 3.89 -9.19 23.74
CA PRO A 109 4.38 -10.58 23.66
C PRO A 109 3.29 -11.63 23.43
N GLU A 110 2.04 -11.31 23.75
CA GLU A 110 0.86 -12.19 23.57
C GLU A 110 0.11 -11.90 22.28
N SER A 111 0.55 -10.92 21.48
CA SER A 111 -0.13 -10.55 20.23
C SER A 111 0.08 -11.59 19.15
N ASP A 112 -1.00 -11.97 18.46
CA ASP A 112 -0.96 -12.75 17.24
C ASP A 112 -0.47 -11.88 16.06
N VAL A 113 0.15 -12.52 15.07
CA VAL A 113 0.57 -11.88 13.82
C VAL A 113 -0.55 -12.09 12.79
N ASP A 114 -1.32 -11.04 12.54
CA ASP A 114 -2.49 -11.08 11.66
C ASP A 114 -2.12 -10.87 10.20
N ILE A 115 -2.45 -11.82 9.33
CA ILE A 115 -2.10 -11.81 7.91
C ILE A 115 -3.35 -12.09 7.06
N ALA A 116 -3.63 -11.21 6.11
CA ALA A 116 -4.66 -11.38 5.11
C ALA A 116 -4.02 -11.82 3.77
N VAL A 117 -4.54 -12.90 3.19
CA VAL A 117 -4.15 -13.43 1.88
C VAL A 117 -5.28 -13.16 0.91
N LEU A 118 -5.13 -12.16 0.03
CA LEU A 118 -6.16 -11.77 -0.92
C LEU A 118 -6.06 -12.59 -2.20
N LEU A 119 -7.16 -13.26 -2.55
CA LEU A 119 -7.23 -14.22 -3.67
C LEU A 119 -8.23 -13.74 -4.71
N LYS A 120 -7.82 -13.69 -5.98
CA LYS A 120 -8.65 -13.33 -7.16
C LYS A 120 -9.60 -14.45 -7.59
N ALA A 121 -9.36 -15.67 -7.14
CA ALA A 121 -10.19 -16.83 -7.39
C ALA A 121 -10.34 -17.64 -6.09
N GLY A 122 -11.36 -18.50 -6.06
CA GLY A 122 -11.70 -19.27 -4.85
C GLY A 122 -10.52 -20.07 -4.30
N ASN A 123 -10.43 -20.12 -2.99
CA ASN A 123 -9.50 -20.99 -2.27
C ASN A 123 -10.00 -22.44 -2.33
N THR A 124 -9.25 -23.33 -2.98
CA THR A 124 -9.57 -24.75 -2.96
C THR A 124 -9.17 -25.38 -1.64
N GLU A 125 -9.77 -26.52 -1.28
CA GLU A 125 -9.43 -27.27 -0.07
C GLU A 125 -7.93 -27.64 -0.08
N GLU A 126 -7.38 -28.11 -1.20
CA GLU A 126 -5.97 -28.44 -1.35
C GLU A 126 -5.04 -27.22 -1.13
N MET A 127 -5.41 -26.04 -1.64
CA MET A 127 -4.66 -24.79 -1.42
C MET A 127 -4.73 -24.37 0.04
N HIS A 128 -5.87 -24.52 0.65
CA HIS A 128 -6.08 -24.22 2.07
C HIS A 128 -5.20 -25.11 2.95
N ASP A 129 -5.21 -26.42 2.72
CA ASP A 129 -4.40 -27.38 3.49
C ASP A 129 -2.90 -27.06 3.37
N LYS A 130 -2.41 -26.80 2.16
CA LYS A 130 -1.01 -26.38 1.94
C LYS A 130 -0.68 -25.05 2.65
N MET A 131 -1.61 -24.11 2.67
CA MET A 131 -1.43 -22.86 3.42
C MET A 131 -1.29 -23.16 4.92
N VAL A 132 -2.16 -24.00 5.46
CA VAL A 132 -2.13 -24.39 6.89
C VAL A 132 -0.79 -25.04 7.23
N ASP A 133 -0.32 -26.00 6.43
CA ASP A 133 0.98 -26.65 6.63
C ASP A 133 2.12 -25.63 6.65
N ILE A 134 2.15 -24.70 5.68
CA ILE A 134 3.15 -23.63 5.64
C ILE A 134 3.09 -22.77 6.89
N VAL A 135 1.90 -22.34 7.31
CA VAL A 135 1.70 -21.46 8.48
C VAL A 135 2.19 -22.14 9.74
N VAL A 136 1.84 -23.41 9.97
CA VAL A 136 2.27 -24.18 11.15
C VAL A 136 3.79 -24.29 11.24
N ASP A 137 4.48 -24.53 10.12
CA ASP A 137 5.95 -24.57 10.09
C ASP A 137 6.58 -23.26 10.62
N TYR A 138 6.03 -22.12 10.19
CA TYR A 138 6.54 -20.81 10.62
C TYR A 138 6.13 -20.42 12.04
N GLU A 139 4.94 -20.82 12.51
CA GLU A 139 4.53 -20.67 13.92
C GLU A 139 5.51 -21.36 14.86
N LEU A 140 5.87 -22.59 14.54
CA LEU A 140 6.83 -23.39 15.33
C LEU A 140 8.23 -22.75 15.34
N ASP A 141 8.73 -22.25 14.19
CA ASP A 141 10.05 -21.60 14.10
C ASP A 141 10.11 -20.25 14.84
N LEU A 142 9.04 -19.50 14.76
CA LEU A 142 8.95 -18.17 15.35
C LEU A 142 8.52 -18.17 16.81
N ALA A 143 7.87 -19.23 17.28
CA ALA A 143 7.21 -19.34 18.58
C ALA A 143 6.18 -18.21 18.81
N VAL A 144 5.42 -17.84 17.75
CA VAL A 144 4.32 -16.87 17.78
C VAL A 144 3.13 -17.43 17.02
N THR A 145 1.93 -17.02 17.37
CA THR A 145 0.70 -17.39 16.64
C THR A 145 0.58 -16.56 15.35
N LEU A 146 0.35 -17.23 14.23
CA LEU A 146 0.10 -16.61 12.93
C LEU A 146 -1.39 -16.78 12.55
N SER A 147 -2.15 -15.71 12.64
CA SER A 147 -3.55 -15.67 12.21
C SER A 147 -3.61 -15.35 10.70
N VAL A 148 -3.59 -16.38 9.86
CA VAL A 148 -3.59 -16.24 8.40
C VAL A 148 -4.98 -16.49 7.84
N VAL A 149 -5.59 -15.46 7.23
CA VAL A 149 -6.97 -15.49 6.72
C VAL A 149 -6.99 -15.31 5.22
N PRO A 150 -7.40 -16.32 4.43
CA PRO A 150 -7.68 -16.15 3.02
C PRO A 150 -8.95 -15.31 2.82
N ILE A 151 -8.88 -14.32 1.94
CA ILE A 151 -9.94 -13.36 1.66
C ILE A 151 -10.17 -13.32 0.16
N ASP A 152 -11.42 -13.40 -0.26
CA ASP A 152 -11.82 -13.15 -1.63
C ASP A 152 -11.57 -11.69 -2.00
N TYR A 153 -10.86 -11.45 -3.13
CA TYR A 153 -10.46 -10.11 -3.56
C TYR A 153 -11.67 -9.24 -3.92
N ASP A 154 -12.68 -9.79 -4.59
CA ASP A 154 -13.86 -9.02 -5.00
C ASP A 154 -14.67 -8.62 -3.76
N GLN A 155 -14.84 -9.52 -2.80
CA GLN A 155 -15.44 -9.24 -1.51
C GLN A 155 -14.67 -8.17 -0.74
N TYR A 156 -13.33 -8.26 -0.75
CA TYR A 156 -12.49 -7.22 -0.14
C TYR A 156 -12.68 -5.86 -0.81
N MET A 157 -12.74 -5.81 -2.15
CA MET A 157 -12.94 -4.56 -2.89
C MET A 157 -14.30 -3.94 -2.61
N GLU A 158 -15.35 -4.75 -2.44
CA GLU A 158 -16.69 -4.30 -2.10
C GLU A 158 -16.76 -3.70 -0.69
N TRP A 159 -16.11 -4.34 0.30
CA TRP A 159 -16.30 -4.04 1.71
C TRP A 159 -15.17 -3.26 2.38
N ASN A 160 -14.06 -2.95 1.68
CA ASN A 160 -12.87 -2.31 2.25
C ASN A 160 -13.09 -0.89 2.82
N ASN A 161 -14.18 -0.25 2.48
CA ASN A 161 -14.57 1.06 3.00
C ASN A 161 -15.74 1.01 4.00
N THR A 162 -16.37 -0.14 4.19
CA THR A 162 -17.62 -0.28 4.94
C THR A 162 -17.45 -1.14 6.18
N LEU A 163 -16.98 -2.37 6.05
CA LEU A 163 -16.86 -3.29 7.17
C LEU A 163 -15.54 -3.09 7.93
N PRO A 164 -15.58 -3.06 9.28
CA PRO A 164 -14.42 -2.74 10.12
C PRO A 164 -13.18 -3.58 9.82
N PHE A 165 -13.34 -4.89 9.67
CA PHE A 165 -12.23 -5.80 9.37
C PHE A 165 -11.52 -5.43 8.06
N TYR A 166 -12.26 -5.38 6.94
CA TYR A 166 -11.70 -5.04 5.63
C TYR A 166 -11.13 -3.62 5.58
N LYS A 167 -11.78 -2.69 6.29
CA LYS A 167 -11.32 -1.30 6.43
C LYS A 167 -9.97 -1.21 7.15
N ASN A 168 -9.77 -2.02 8.19
CA ASN A 168 -8.49 -2.08 8.91
C ASN A 168 -7.39 -2.65 8.01
N VAL A 169 -7.64 -3.77 7.31
CA VAL A 169 -6.71 -4.32 6.33
C VAL A 169 -6.35 -3.27 5.25
N ALA A 170 -7.35 -2.55 4.73
CA ALA A 170 -7.13 -1.54 3.69
C ALA A 170 -6.33 -0.33 4.18
N LYS A 171 -6.59 0.16 5.40
CA LYS A 171 -6.06 1.43 5.91
C LYS A 171 -4.73 1.27 6.63
N GLU A 172 -4.61 0.24 7.45
CA GLU A 172 -3.49 0.03 8.37
C GLU A 172 -2.51 -1.03 7.86
N GLY A 173 -2.95 -1.86 6.93
CA GLY A 173 -2.18 -3.00 6.43
C GLY A 173 -0.84 -2.64 5.80
N ILE A 174 0.17 -3.46 6.10
CA ILE A 174 1.50 -3.43 5.49
C ILE A 174 1.54 -4.51 4.41
N ILE A 175 1.72 -4.13 3.15
CA ILE A 175 1.86 -5.09 2.06
C ILE A 175 3.19 -5.81 2.21
N LEU A 176 3.14 -7.13 2.46
CA LEU A 176 4.30 -8.01 2.51
C LEU A 176 4.71 -8.47 1.11
N TRP A 177 3.71 -8.86 0.30
CA TRP A 177 3.87 -9.32 -1.08
C TRP A 177 2.69 -8.84 -1.94
N GLN A 178 2.93 -8.58 -3.22
CA GLN A 178 1.90 -8.18 -4.18
C GLN A 178 2.26 -8.69 -5.58
N ALA A 179 1.26 -9.19 -6.32
CA ALA A 179 1.40 -9.55 -7.73
C ALA A 179 1.83 -8.33 -8.57
N ALA A 180 2.61 -8.60 -9.60
CA ALA A 180 3.15 -7.56 -10.50
C ALA A 180 2.09 -7.01 -11.46
#